data_8fac00942c3918622131065c1d9b7c28
#
_entry.id   8fac00942c3918622131065c1d9b7c28
#
_cell.length_a   1.000
_cell.length_b   1.000
_cell.length_c   1.000
_cell.angle_alpha   90.00
_cell.angle_beta   90.00
_cell.angle_gamma   90.00
#
_symmetry.space_group_name_H-M   'P 1'
#
loop_
_entity.id
_entity.type
_entity.pdbx_description
1 polymer ?
#
loop_
_entity_poly.entity_id
_entity_poly.type
_entity_poly.pdbx_seq_one_letter_code
_entity_poly.pdbx_strand_id
1 'polypeptide(L)'
;NVIGFILFPFLYMETVNVDHKVPVEIQSGQEIIVEVVISKANLTGPARLKLDFTNAENLTASEMESAGASFTFKDNAALFIRYSIPGDDLITLKYKLSASADFVGAQTISGTFSFVDGEERRKIEIPAAVIEIKSSDVADTSESNDVVVVDSANPPPEEKPLEVSTLR
;
A
#
# COMPACT_ATOMS: atom_id res chain seq x y z
N ASN A 1 -16.93 36.92 51.68
CA ASN A 1 -16.85 35.60 50.97
C ASN A 1 -16.26 35.84 49.60
N VAL A 2 -14.93 35.65 49.47
CA VAL A 2 -14.23 35.64 48.20
C VAL A 2 -14.15 34.18 47.77
N ILE A 3 -14.97 33.79 46.78
CA ILE A 3 -14.86 32.50 46.13
C ILE A 3 -13.68 32.58 45.14
N GLY A 4 -12.55 32.02 45.57
CA GLY A 4 -11.39 31.86 44.73
C GLY A 4 -11.71 30.87 43.61
N PHE A 5 -11.82 31.36 42.37
CA PHE A 5 -11.91 30.56 41.17
C PHE A 5 -10.52 29.99 40.91
N ILE A 6 -10.29 28.73 41.31
CA ILE A 6 -9.07 28.02 40.92
C ILE A 6 -9.21 27.66 39.46
N LEU A 7 -8.62 28.47 38.59
CA LEU A 7 -8.39 28.13 37.20
C LEU A 7 -7.36 26.98 37.18
N PHE A 8 -7.83 25.75 37.06
CA PHE A 8 -6.96 24.65 36.66
C PHE A 8 -6.51 24.93 35.21
N PRO A 9 -5.22 25.15 34.96
CA PRO A 9 -4.74 25.14 33.61
C PRO A 9 -4.97 23.71 33.07
N PHE A 10 -5.87 23.56 32.15
CA PHE A 10 -5.91 22.38 31.30
C PHE A 10 -4.56 22.34 30.58
N LEU A 11 -3.63 21.57 31.11
CA LEU A 11 -2.44 21.16 30.38
C LEU A 11 -2.92 20.34 29.19
N TYR A 12 -3.00 20.98 28.03
CA TYR A 12 -3.05 20.26 26.75
C TYR A 12 -1.77 19.44 26.70
N MET A 13 -1.83 18.18 27.09
CA MET A 13 -0.78 17.22 26.80
C MET A 13 -0.88 16.97 25.29
N GLU A 14 0.02 17.56 24.53
CA GLU A 14 0.24 17.19 23.13
C GLU A 14 0.62 15.71 23.13
N THR A 15 -0.29 14.87 22.65
CA THR A 15 -0.09 13.42 22.58
C THR A 15 0.65 13.08 21.29
N VAL A 16 1.73 12.30 21.42
CA VAL A 16 2.38 11.68 20.28
C VAL A 16 1.41 10.69 19.64
N ASN A 17 1.22 10.77 18.34
CA ASN A 17 0.34 9.91 17.58
C ASN A 17 1.03 9.38 16.33
N VAL A 18 0.71 8.16 15.93
CA VAL A 18 1.21 7.52 14.72
C VAL A 18 0.03 7.05 13.88
N ASP A 19 -0.08 7.59 12.67
CA ASP A 19 -1.06 7.21 11.68
C ASP A 19 -0.38 6.40 10.57
N HIS A 20 -0.69 5.11 10.51
CA HIS A 20 -0.16 4.16 9.52
C HIS A 20 -1.23 3.92 8.46
N LYS A 21 -1.08 4.59 7.32
CA LYS A 21 -2.06 4.61 6.23
C LYS A 21 -1.91 3.40 5.31
N VAL A 22 -2.36 2.25 5.76
CA VAL A 22 -2.32 1.01 5.00
C VAL A 22 -3.64 0.82 4.27
N PRO A 23 -3.65 0.44 2.97
CA PRO A 23 -4.88 0.12 2.26
C PRO A 23 -5.50 -1.17 2.79
N VAL A 24 -6.81 -1.30 2.63
CA VAL A 24 -7.55 -2.50 3.05
C VAL A 24 -7.33 -3.69 2.11
N GLU A 25 -6.90 -3.41 0.86
CA GLU A 25 -6.61 -4.44 -0.14
C GLU A 25 -5.47 -4.05 -1.09
N ILE A 26 -4.81 -5.05 -1.63
CA ILE A 26 -3.76 -4.95 -2.63
C ILE A 26 -3.85 -6.17 -3.57
N GLN A 27 -3.46 -6.04 -4.82
CA GLN A 27 -3.41 -7.19 -5.73
C GLN A 27 -2.13 -7.99 -5.55
N SER A 28 -2.19 -9.30 -5.80
CA SER A 28 -1.02 -10.17 -5.81
C SER A 28 0.00 -9.66 -6.86
N GLY A 29 1.27 -9.60 -6.49
CA GLY A 29 2.34 -9.05 -7.32
C GLY A 29 2.36 -7.52 -7.43
N GLN A 30 1.43 -6.82 -6.81
CA GLN A 30 1.38 -5.35 -6.84
C GLN A 30 2.36 -4.74 -5.83
N GLU A 31 2.87 -3.56 -6.18
CA GLU A 31 3.66 -2.70 -5.31
C GLU A 31 2.92 -1.37 -5.12
N ILE A 32 2.80 -0.92 -3.87
CA ILE A 32 2.15 0.34 -3.51
C ILE A 32 3.01 1.14 -2.53
N ILE A 33 2.72 2.43 -2.43
CA ILE A 33 3.35 3.32 -1.46
C ILE A 33 2.46 3.43 -0.23
N VAL A 34 3.05 3.17 0.95
CA VAL A 34 2.41 3.33 2.25
C VAL A 34 3.03 4.50 2.98
N GLU A 35 2.20 5.33 3.58
CA GLU A 35 2.61 6.49 4.35
C GLU A 35 2.41 6.26 5.85
N VAL A 36 3.39 6.65 6.65
CA VAL A 36 3.30 6.72 8.11
C VAL A 36 3.50 8.15 8.54
N VAL A 37 2.51 8.73 9.17
CA VAL A 37 2.57 10.10 9.70
C VAL A 37 2.71 10.05 11.22
N ILE A 38 3.76 10.64 11.75
CA ILE A 38 4.04 10.72 13.17
C ILE A 38 3.86 12.18 13.62
N SER A 39 2.86 12.42 14.46
CA SER A 39 2.67 13.66 15.17
C SER A 39 3.42 13.54 16.49
N LYS A 40 4.46 14.35 16.66
CA LYS A 40 5.47 14.08 17.69
C LYS A 40 5.50 15.07 18.87
N ALA A 41 4.63 16.06 18.88
CA ALA A 41 4.73 17.15 19.87
C ALA A 41 6.17 17.72 19.93
N ASN A 42 6.71 17.95 21.11
CA ASN A 42 8.04 18.53 21.30
C ASN A 42 9.18 17.49 21.38
N LEU A 43 9.01 16.31 20.84
CA LEU A 43 10.05 15.26 20.89
C LEU A 43 11.24 15.60 20.00
N THR A 44 12.44 15.53 20.54
CA THR A 44 13.70 15.80 19.82
C THR A 44 14.73 14.69 19.92
N GLY A 45 14.52 13.74 20.84
CA GLY A 45 15.43 12.64 21.12
C GLY A 45 15.43 11.52 20.08
N PRO A 46 16.08 10.40 20.38
CA PRO A 46 16.09 9.23 19.52
C PRO A 46 14.71 8.57 19.47
N ALA A 47 14.39 8.03 18.27
CA ALA A 47 13.14 7.33 18.04
C ALA A 47 13.31 6.13 17.10
N ARG A 48 12.42 5.15 17.22
CA ARG A 48 12.38 3.97 16.39
C ARG A 48 10.94 3.59 16.07
N LEU A 49 10.62 3.51 14.80
CA LEU A 49 9.40 2.88 14.30
C LEU A 49 9.74 1.45 13.88
N LYS A 50 9.05 0.48 14.46
CA LYS A 50 9.09 -0.93 14.04
C LYS A 50 7.73 -1.32 13.50
N LEU A 51 7.67 -1.76 12.27
CA LEU A 51 6.48 -2.39 11.67
C LEU A 51 6.75 -3.90 11.62
N ASP A 52 5.81 -4.68 12.15
CA ASP A 52 5.94 -6.13 12.32
C ASP A 52 5.12 -6.84 11.24
N PHE A 53 5.80 -7.65 10.44
CA PHE A 53 5.27 -8.42 9.32
C PHE A 53 5.21 -9.92 9.65
N THR A 54 5.32 -10.33 10.91
CA THR A 54 5.30 -11.75 11.29
C THR A 54 4.02 -12.46 10.84
N ASN A 55 2.90 -11.74 10.83
CA ASN A 55 1.62 -12.23 10.30
C ASN A 55 1.34 -11.68 8.88
N ALA A 56 2.38 -11.31 8.16
CA ALA A 56 2.32 -10.73 6.82
C ALA A 56 3.53 -11.19 5.98
N GLU A 57 3.87 -12.47 6.04
CA GLU A 57 5.06 -13.04 5.38
C GLU A 57 5.02 -12.92 3.84
N ASN A 58 3.84 -12.73 3.27
CA ASN A 58 3.65 -12.52 1.84
C ASN A 58 3.67 -11.03 1.43
N LEU A 59 4.04 -10.17 2.36
CA LEU A 59 4.29 -8.75 2.15
C LEU A 59 5.74 -8.43 2.49
N THR A 60 6.35 -7.57 1.69
CA THR A 60 7.70 -7.05 1.95
C THR A 60 7.69 -5.52 1.90
N ALA A 61 8.63 -4.91 2.63
CA ALA A 61 8.78 -3.46 2.64
C ALA A 61 10.15 -3.06 2.13
N SER A 62 10.21 -2.00 1.32
CA SER A 62 11.45 -1.36 0.89
C SER A 62 11.40 0.15 1.12
N GLU A 63 12.56 0.76 1.30
CA GLU A 63 12.69 2.18 1.56
C GLU A 63 12.21 3.02 0.38
N MET A 64 11.51 4.12 0.68
CA MET A 64 11.19 5.14 -0.29
C MET A 64 11.55 6.53 0.23
N GLU A 65 11.00 6.94 1.37
CA GLU A 65 11.27 8.24 2.01
C GLU A 65 11.31 8.05 3.52
N SER A 66 12.51 8.06 4.08
CA SER A 66 12.73 7.78 5.51
C SER A 66 12.85 9.03 6.36
N ALA A 67 12.65 10.22 5.79
CA ALA A 67 12.78 11.52 6.46
C ALA A 67 14.09 11.64 7.27
N GLY A 68 15.19 11.04 6.77
CA GLY A 68 16.51 10.99 7.43
C GLY A 68 16.65 9.92 8.52
N ALA A 69 15.71 8.98 8.64
CA ALA A 69 15.90 7.77 9.44
C ALA A 69 16.70 6.71 8.66
N SER A 70 17.39 5.82 9.35
CA SER A 70 17.90 4.59 8.76
C SER A 70 16.74 3.61 8.56
N PHE A 71 16.61 3.05 7.37
CA PHE A 71 15.65 2.00 7.07
C PHE A 71 16.33 0.63 6.97
N THR A 72 15.66 -0.39 7.50
CA THR A 72 16.08 -1.80 7.33
C THR A 72 14.82 -2.68 7.32
N PHE A 73 14.75 -3.62 6.37
CA PHE A 73 13.76 -4.69 6.36
C PHE A 73 14.47 -6.03 6.57
N LYS A 74 14.23 -6.67 7.69
CA LYS A 74 14.85 -7.94 8.06
C LYS A 74 14.00 -8.67 9.10
N ASP A 75 14.04 -10.00 9.06
CA ASP A 75 13.33 -10.88 10.01
C ASP A 75 11.85 -10.52 10.15
N ASN A 76 11.18 -10.30 9.02
CA ASN A 76 9.78 -9.87 8.93
C ASN A 76 9.48 -8.58 9.73
N ALA A 77 10.42 -7.65 9.77
CA ALA A 77 10.24 -6.35 10.39
C ALA A 77 10.84 -5.23 9.55
N ALA A 78 10.08 -4.14 9.37
CA ALA A 78 10.59 -2.90 8.84
C ALA A 78 10.94 -1.96 10.01
N LEU A 79 12.18 -1.49 10.02
CA LEU A 79 12.72 -0.63 11.07
C LEU A 79 13.13 0.71 10.48
N PHE A 80 12.63 1.79 11.07
CA PHE A 80 13.09 3.16 10.86
C PHE A 80 13.71 3.64 12.16
N ILE A 81 15.00 3.96 12.16
CA ILE A 81 15.74 4.39 13.36
C ILE A 81 16.28 5.79 13.13
N ARG A 82 16.00 6.67 14.09
CA ARG A 82 16.53 8.03 14.14
C ARG A 82 17.24 8.30 15.45
N TYR A 83 18.38 8.95 15.37
CA TYR A 83 19.12 9.37 16.58
C TYR A 83 18.59 10.71 17.12
N SER A 84 18.04 11.54 16.26
CA SER A 84 17.46 12.83 16.59
C SER A 84 16.25 13.12 15.73
N ILE A 85 15.14 13.47 16.35
CA ILE A 85 13.91 13.83 15.65
C ILE A 85 14.03 15.31 15.21
N PRO A 86 13.65 15.68 13.96
CA PRO A 86 13.67 17.07 13.50
C PRO A 86 12.70 17.96 14.28
N GLY A 87 12.87 19.27 14.19
CA GLY A 87 12.04 20.25 14.88
C GLY A 87 10.57 20.33 14.40
N ASP A 88 10.26 19.75 13.24
CA ASP A 88 8.91 19.79 12.68
C ASP A 88 7.90 19.01 13.52
N ASP A 89 6.67 19.47 13.60
CA ASP A 89 5.59 18.84 14.39
C ASP A 89 5.14 17.51 13.79
N LEU A 90 5.29 17.34 12.49
CA LEU A 90 4.94 16.13 11.75
C LEU A 90 6.17 15.53 11.07
N ILE A 91 6.28 14.21 11.14
CA ILE A 91 7.24 13.44 10.36
C ILE A 91 6.47 12.51 9.45
N THR A 92 6.73 12.56 8.15
CA THR A 92 6.16 11.65 7.16
C THR A 92 7.23 10.68 6.69
N LEU A 93 6.98 9.40 6.86
CA LEU A 93 7.78 8.31 6.33
C LEU A 93 6.99 7.62 5.22
N LYS A 94 7.66 7.18 4.16
CA LYS A 94 7.04 6.39 3.10
C LYS A 94 7.87 5.16 2.80
N TYR A 95 7.21 4.06 2.58
CA TYR A 95 7.84 2.83 2.14
C TYR A 95 7.00 2.17 1.04
N LYS A 96 7.65 1.36 0.23
CA LYS A 96 6.97 0.54 -0.76
C LYS A 96 6.59 -0.77 -0.10
N LEU A 97 5.33 -1.13 -0.23
CA LEU A 97 4.77 -2.40 0.19
C LEU A 97 4.53 -3.25 -1.05
N SER A 98 5.16 -4.42 -1.11
CA SER A 98 5.05 -5.33 -2.24
C SER A 98 4.39 -6.63 -1.80
N ALA A 99 3.36 -7.05 -2.52
CA ALA A 99 2.67 -8.31 -2.30
C ALA A 99 3.27 -9.43 -3.15
N SER A 100 3.38 -10.64 -2.57
CA SER A 100 3.76 -11.84 -3.32
C SER A 100 2.78 -12.09 -4.48
N ALA A 101 3.32 -12.51 -5.63
CA ALA A 101 2.51 -12.84 -6.80
C ALA A 101 1.70 -14.14 -6.64
N ASP A 102 2.16 -15.02 -5.76
CA ASP A 102 1.62 -16.39 -5.62
C ASP A 102 0.70 -16.54 -4.39
N PHE A 103 0.33 -15.45 -3.74
CA PHE A 103 -0.48 -15.49 -2.53
C PHE A 103 -1.76 -14.67 -2.67
N VAL A 104 -2.85 -15.21 -2.14
CA VAL A 104 -4.16 -14.56 -1.98
C VAL A 104 -4.65 -14.81 -0.56
N GLY A 105 -5.14 -13.78 0.11
CA GLY A 105 -5.67 -13.89 1.46
C GLY A 105 -5.29 -12.71 2.36
N ALA A 106 -5.75 -12.77 3.61
CA ALA A 106 -5.53 -11.72 4.59
C ALA A 106 -4.11 -11.77 5.17
N GLN A 107 -3.50 -10.61 5.32
CA GLN A 107 -2.22 -10.38 5.98
C GLN A 107 -2.38 -9.27 7.02
N THR A 108 -1.64 -9.34 8.11
CA THR A 108 -1.76 -8.35 9.20
C THR A 108 -0.41 -7.73 9.51
N ILE A 109 -0.34 -6.40 9.43
CA ILE A 109 0.82 -5.61 9.84
C ILE A 109 0.48 -4.90 11.14
N SER A 110 1.29 -5.05 12.16
CA SER A 110 1.25 -4.28 13.41
C SER A 110 2.50 -3.43 13.55
N GLY A 111 2.58 -2.62 14.58
CA GLY A 111 3.78 -1.81 14.77
C GLY A 111 3.89 -1.20 16.14
N THR A 112 5.08 -0.65 16.41
CA THR A 112 5.40 0.03 17.66
C THR A 112 6.28 1.23 17.36
N PHE A 113 5.93 2.39 17.88
CA PHE A 113 6.76 3.58 17.86
C PHE A 113 7.36 3.79 19.25
N SER A 114 8.68 3.73 19.35
CA SER A 114 9.43 3.93 20.59
C SER A 114 10.24 5.22 20.53
N PHE A 115 10.18 6.02 21.56
CA PHE A 115 10.85 7.33 21.63
C PHE A 115 11.31 7.64 23.05
N VAL A 116 12.14 8.66 23.18
CA VAL A 116 12.59 9.18 24.48
C VAL A 116 11.92 10.53 24.71
N ASP A 117 11.22 10.63 25.85
CA ASP A 117 10.56 11.84 26.31
C ASP A 117 11.23 12.29 27.61
N GLY A 118 12.05 13.35 27.52
CA GLY A 118 12.96 13.72 28.63
C GLY A 118 13.99 12.62 28.88
N GLU A 119 13.91 11.99 30.04
CA GLU A 119 14.78 10.87 30.45
C GLU A 119 14.07 9.50 30.36
N GLU A 120 12.78 9.49 30.02
CA GLU A 120 11.97 8.29 29.97
C GLU A 120 11.85 7.72 28.56
N ARG A 121 11.99 6.41 28.45
CA ARG A 121 11.67 5.68 27.23
C ARG A 121 10.19 5.34 27.23
N ARG A 122 9.50 5.79 26.19
CA ARG A 122 8.08 5.50 25.95
C ARG A 122 7.86 4.75 24.66
N LYS A 123 6.72 4.10 24.54
CA LYS A 123 6.30 3.45 23.29
C LYS A 123 4.79 3.60 23.10
N ILE A 124 4.41 3.63 21.84
CA ILE A 124 3.03 3.63 21.36
C ILE A 124 2.86 2.42 20.47
N GLU A 125 1.85 1.61 20.76
CA GLU A 125 1.45 0.52 19.88
C GLU A 125 0.63 1.08 18.70
N ILE A 126 0.99 0.69 17.49
CA ILE A 126 0.28 1.04 16.28
C ILE A 126 -0.77 -0.04 16.04
N PRO A 127 -2.05 0.33 15.87
CA PRO A 127 -3.11 -0.64 15.63
C PRO A 127 -2.79 -1.57 14.48
N ALA A 128 -3.12 -2.85 14.62
CA ALA A 128 -2.93 -3.83 13.55
C ALA A 128 -3.79 -3.47 12.35
N ALA A 129 -3.18 -3.44 11.16
CA ALA A 129 -3.85 -3.23 9.89
C ALA A 129 -3.97 -4.56 9.15
N VAL A 130 -5.19 -4.92 8.77
CA VAL A 130 -5.45 -6.11 7.95
C VAL A 130 -5.52 -5.69 6.49
N ILE A 131 -4.76 -6.37 5.65
CA ILE A 131 -4.69 -6.14 4.21
C ILE A 131 -5.12 -7.43 3.52
N GLU A 132 -6.11 -7.34 2.64
CA GLU A 132 -6.51 -8.47 1.80
C GLU A 132 -5.73 -8.46 0.49
N ILE A 133 -4.95 -9.51 0.25
CA ILE A 133 -4.29 -9.70 -1.05
C ILE A 133 -5.28 -10.39 -1.98
N LYS A 134 -5.69 -9.71 -3.03
CA LYS A 134 -6.60 -10.21 -4.07
C LYS A 134 -5.81 -10.82 -5.21
N SER A 135 -6.42 -11.80 -5.89
CA SER A 135 -5.87 -12.29 -7.16
C SER A 135 -5.74 -11.14 -8.16
N SER A 136 -4.61 -11.06 -8.84
CA SER A 136 -4.45 -10.21 -10.01
C SER A 136 -5.05 -10.94 -11.21
N ASP A 137 -6.35 -11.15 -11.23
CA ASP A 137 -7.04 -11.54 -12.45
C ASP A 137 -6.90 -10.37 -13.43
N VAL A 138 -5.88 -10.44 -14.27
CA VAL A 138 -5.95 -9.85 -15.59
C VAL A 138 -7.13 -10.57 -16.19
N ALA A 139 -8.29 -9.90 -16.22
CA ALA A 139 -9.39 -10.33 -17.04
C ALA A 139 -8.80 -10.42 -18.44
N ASP A 140 -8.43 -11.63 -18.83
CA ASP A 140 -8.24 -11.99 -20.22
C ASP A 140 -9.65 -11.84 -20.81
N THR A 141 -9.93 -10.61 -21.26
CA THR A 141 -11.02 -10.34 -22.16
C THR A 141 -10.57 -10.94 -23.48
N SER A 142 -10.56 -12.26 -23.52
CA SER A 142 -10.78 -12.99 -24.74
C SER A 142 -12.16 -12.55 -25.20
N GLU A 143 -12.21 -11.46 -25.96
CA GLU A 143 -13.27 -11.27 -26.91
C GLU A 143 -13.28 -12.53 -27.75
N SER A 144 -14.13 -13.45 -27.38
CA SER A 144 -14.64 -14.46 -28.26
C SER A 144 -15.33 -13.69 -29.39
N ASN A 145 -14.55 -13.34 -30.41
CA ASN A 145 -15.06 -13.05 -31.72
C ASN A 145 -15.67 -14.37 -32.19
N ASP A 146 -16.91 -14.56 -31.79
CA ASP A 146 -17.84 -15.47 -32.45
C ASP A 146 -18.00 -14.94 -33.88
N VAL A 147 -17.07 -15.36 -34.74
CA VAL A 147 -17.20 -15.22 -36.17
C VAL A 147 -18.34 -16.15 -36.53
N VAL A 148 -19.53 -15.59 -36.61
CA VAL A 148 -20.66 -16.21 -37.30
C VAL A 148 -20.22 -16.41 -38.72
N VAL A 149 -19.75 -17.60 -39.06
CA VAL A 149 -19.59 -18.07 -40.43
C VAL A 149 -21.00 -18.25 -40.96
N VAL A 150 -21.50 -17.24 -41.64
CA VAL A 150 -22.67 -17.35 -42.47
C VAL A 150 -22.21 -18.15 -43.68
N ASP A 151 -22.47 -19.44 -43.63
CA ASP A 151 -22.37 -20.33 -44.80
C ASP A 151 -23.42 -19.90 -45.81
N SER A 152 -23.02 -19.03 -46.73
CA SER A 152 -23.80 -18.65 -47.87
C SER A 152 -23.27 -19.45 -49.06
N ALA A 153 -23.68 -20.69 -49.09
CA ALA A 153 -23.58 -21.50 -50.29
C ALA A 153 -24.53 -20.93 -51.38
N ASN A 154 -23.97 -20.12 -52.23
CA ASN A 154 -24.63 -19.78 -53.49
C ASN A 154 -23.65 -20.16 -54.63
N PRO A 155 -23.93 -21.22 -55.44
CA PRO A 155 -23.08 -21.60 -56.56
C PRO A 155 -23.19 -20.54 -57.70
N PRO A 156 -22.08 -20.24 -58.39
CA PRO A 156 -22.09 -19.31 -59.51
C PRO A 156 -22.90 -19.85 -60.68
N PRO A 157 -23.60 -19.02 -61.40
CA PRO A 157 -24.28 -19.48 -62.64
C PRO A 157 -23.24 -19.83 -63.67
N GLU A 158 -23.45 -21.00 -64.30
CA GLU A 158 -22.75 -21.45 -65.49
C GLU A 158 -22.89 -20.43 -66.65
N GLU A 159 -21.78 -19.85 -67.03
CA GLU A 159 -21.69 -19.13 -68.30
C GLU A 159 -21.59 -20.14 -69.45
N LYS A 160 -22.59 -20.13 -70.27
CA LYS A 160 -22.71 -20.85 -71.52
C LYS A 160 -21.68 -20.29 -72.52
N PRO A 161 -20.91 -21.12 -73.23
CA PRO A 161 -19.98 -20.63 -74.26
C PRO A 161 -20.72 -20.04 -75.43
N LEU A 162 -20.40 -18.81 -75.76
CA LEU A 162 -20.83 -18.21 -77.01
C LEU A 162 -20.01 -18.80 -78.19
N GLU A 163 -20.68 -19.46 -79.05
CA GLU A 163 -20.12 -19.91 -80.33
C GLU A 163 -19.71 -18.70 -81.16
N VAL A 164 -18.45 -18.65 -81.49
CA VAL A 164 -17.94 -17.72 -82.52
C VAL A 164 -18.26 -18.30 -83.88
N SER A 165 -19.28 -17.73 -84.52
CA SER A 165 -19.57 -18.00 -85.90
C SER A 165 -18.60 -17.26 -86.81
N THR A 166 -17.74 -18.00 -87.43
CA THR A 166 -16.86 -17.51 -88.52
C THR A 166 -17.64 -17.29 -89.77
N LEU A 167 -17.63 -16.08 -90.29
CA LEU A 167 -17.98 -15.81 -91.67
C LEU A 167 -16.95 -14.89 -92.31
N ARG A 168 -16.23 -15.46 -93.27
CA ARG A 168 -15.61 -14.95 -94.49
C ARG A 168 -14.92 -13.59 -94.43
#